data_2eb6d1e576eefbafd09819379e7714fb
#
_entry.id   2eb6d1e576eefbafd09819379e7714fb
#
_cell.length_a   1.000
_cell.length_b   1.000
_cell.length_c   1.000
_cell.angle_alpha   90.00
_cell.angle_beta   90.00
_cell.angle_gamma   90.00
#
_symmetry.space_group_name_H-M   'P 1'
#
loop_
_entity.id
_entity.type
_entity.pdbx_description
1 polymer ?
#
loop_
_entity_poly.entity_id
_entity_poly.type
_entity_poly.pdbx_seq_one_letter_code
_entity_poly.pdbx_strand_id
1 'polypeptide(L)'
;KEIDTIKMRVGALPQNPTGKLGYAVNWSVEGLINEYIEKCEIIKEGQPQSVAGLGLLETLRVDGNEYEAFTTSGGLGTMTETYKGKVKNLDYKSIRYPGHCEMMTFLLDELKMRDKRWELMKMFKEALPPCDQDKVVVYASVTGEKNDSIQTVEFVKEYEPKIINGTPYKAIAWTTAAAMFAVVQLVCEGHIK
;
A
#
# COMPACT_ATOMS: atom_id res chain seq x y z
N LYS A 1 12.10 20.21 -16.63
CA LYS A 1 11.24 19.59 -15.61
C LYS A 1 11.98 18.38 -15.07
N GLU A 2 12.38 18.40 -13.83
CA GLU A 2 13.04 17.29 -13.18
C GLU A 2 12.15 16.80 -12.05
N ILE A 3 11.82 15.51 -12.07
CA ILE A 3 11.09 14.86 -10.96
C ILE A 3 12.12 14.46 -9.92
N ASP A 4 11.94 14.92 -8.69
CA ASP A 4 12.79 14.57 -7.55
C ASP A 4 12.28 13.33 -6.82
N THR A 5 11.03 13.38 -6.34
CA THR A 5 10.49 12.34 -5.45
C THR A 5 9.08 11.92 -5.87
N ILE A 6 8.86 10.61 -5.90
CA ILE A 6 7.54 10.00 -6.06
C ILE A 6 7.24 9.18 -4.81
N LYS A 7 6.10 9.44 -4.17
CA LYS A 7 5.59 8.68 -3.02
C LYS A 7 4.27 8.02 -3.38
N MET A 8 4.12 6.76 -3.05
CA MET A 8 2.87 6.02 -3.20
C MET A 8 2.51 5.33 -1.88
N ARG A 9 1.30 5.58 -1.38
CA ARG A 9 0.79 5.06 -0.11
C ARG A 9 -0.60 4.50 -0.33
N VAL A 10 -0.81 3.26 0.00
CA VAL A 10 -2.13 2.61 -0.16
C VAL A 10 -2.44 1.77 1.06
N GLY A 11 -3.67 1.83 1.54
CA GLY A 11 -4.15 0.97 2.63
C GLY A 11 -5.55 0.46 2.38
N ALA A 12 -5.75 -0.85 2.53
CA ALA A 12 -7.07 -1.44 2.63
C ALA A 12 -7.34 -1.73 4.12
N LEU A 13 -8.30 -1.01 4.69
CA LEU A 13 -8.50 -0.90 6.13
C LEU A 13 -9.97 -1.15 6.49
N PRO A 14 -10.28 -1.66 7.68
CA PRO A 14 -11.64 -1.61 8.20
C PRO A 14 -12.04 -0.14 8.46
N GLN A 15 -13.29 0.25 8.14
CA GLN A 15 -13.80 1.58 8.47
C GLN A 15 -13.87 1.79 10.00
N ASN A 16 -14.18 0.72 10.73
CA ASN A 16 -14.28 0.71 12.19
C ASN A 16 -13.22 -0.26 12.75
N PRO A 17 -11.98 0.21 13.02
CA PRO A 17 -10.92 -0.66 13.53
C PRO A 17 -11.25 -1.17 14.93
N THR A 18 -10.98 -2.43 15.18
CA THR A 18 -11.14 -3.07 16.49
C THR A 18 -9.82 -3.68 16.94
N GLY A 19 -9.66 -3.81 18.26
CA GLY A 19 -8.41 -4.29 18.85
C GLY A 19 -7.23 -3.35 18.63
N LYS A 20 -6.10 -3.68 19.23
CA LYS A 20 -4.89 -2.85 19.13
C LYS A 20 -4.24 -2.89 17.73
N LEU A 21 -4.39 -4.01 17.02
CA LEU A 21 -3.83 -4.16 15.67
C LEU A 21 -4.57 -3.29 14.64
N GLY A 22 -5.84 -2.93 14.93
CA GLY A 22 -6.67 -2.09 14.05
C GLY A 22 -6.84 -2.67 12.64
N TYR A 23 -6.78 -3.99 12.50
CA TYR A 23 -6.77 -4.66 11.20
C TYR A 23 -7.82 -5.76 11.11
N ALA A 24 -8.36 -5.94 9.91
CA ALA A 24 -9.28 -7.01 9.58
C ALA A 24 -8.91 -7.61 8.21
N VAL A 25 -9.13 -8.91 8.06
CA VAL A 25 -8.81 -9.60 6.80
C VAL A 25 -9.91 -9.38 5.79
N ASN A 26 -9.63 -8.61 4.75
CA ASN A 26 -10.52 -8.35 3.63
C ASN A 26 -9.99 -8.84 2.28
N TRP A 27 -8.78 -9.42 2.28
CA TRP A 27 -8.11 -10.02 1.11
C TRP A 27 -7.23 -11.21 1.51
N SER A 28 -6.23 -11.60 0.73
CA SER A 28 -5.37 -12.77 1.00
C SER A 28 -4.50 -12.61 2.24
N VAL A 29 -4.65 -13.49 3.23
CA VAL A 29 -3.78 -13.56 4.41
C VAL A 29 -2.33 -13.88 4.01
N GLU A 30 -2.15 -14.77 3.04
CA GLU A 30 -0.82 -15.11 2.53
C GLU A 30 -0.15 -13.90 1.88
N GLY A 31 -0.89 -13.15 1.05
CA GLY A 31 -0.43 -11.90 0.46
C GLY A 31 -0.01 -10.88 1.52
N LEU A 32 -0.81 -10.71 2.57
CA LEU A 32 -0.51 -9.82 3.69
C LEU A 32 0.81 -10.19 4.39
N ILE A 33 1.02 -11.48 4.67
CA ILE A 33 2.26 -11.98 5.29
C ILE A 33 3.46 -11.71 4.37
N ASN A 34 3.32 -11.98 3.07
CA ASN A 34 4.38 -11.74 2.09
C ASN A 34 4.75 -10.26 2.01
N GLU A 35 3.76 -9.35 2.04
CA GLU A 35 4.01 -7.90 2.09
C GLU A 35 4.95 -7.49 3.21
N TYR A 36 4.88 -8.14 4.37
CA TYR A 36 5.67 -7.78 5.56
C TYR A 36 7.02 -8.50 5.64
N ILE A 37 7.14 -9.69 5.05
CA ILE A 37 8.34 -10.53 5.17
C ILE A 37 9.30 -10.29 4.00
N GLU A 38 8.77 -10.12 2.79
CA GLU A 38 9.60 -10.00 1.60
C GLU A 38 10.30 -8.63 1.53
N LYS A 39 11.41 -8.59 0.78
CA LYS A 39 12.13 -7.35 0.51
C LYS A 39 11.33 -6.42 -0.39
N CYS A 40 11.49 -5.14 -0.14
CA CYS A 40 10.82 -4.06 -0.87
C CYS A 40 11.84 -3.33 -1.74
N GLU A 41 11.50 -3.11 -2.99
CA GLU A 41 12.33 -2.31 -3.89
C GLU A 41 11.93 -0.83 -3.77
N ILE A 42 12.92 0.05 -3.72
CA ILE A 42 12.78 1.50 -3.73
C ILE A 42 13.84 2.12 -4.66
N ILE A 43 13.67 3.39 -5.02
CA ILE A 43 14.77 4.21 -5.54
C ILE A 43 15.16 5.20 -4.45
N LYS A 44 16.45 5.26 -4.14
CA LYS A 44 17.06 6.24 -3.27
C LYS A 44 18.29 6.82 -3.93
N GLU A 45 18.37 8.16 -3.98
CA GLU A 45 19.45 8.88 -4.66
C GLU A 45 19.67 8.42 -6.11
N GLY A 46 18.58 8.18 -6.84
CA GLY A 46 18.59 7.75 -8.24
C GLY A 46 18.91 6.27 -8.49
N GLN A 47 19.16 5.48 -7.44
CA GLN A 47 19.55 4.08 -7.56
C GLN A 47 18.54 3.14 -6.90
N PRO A 48 18.18 2.02 -7.55
CA PRO A 48 17.39 0.97 -6.94
C PRO A 48 18.09 0.40 -5.70
N GLN A 49 17.34 0.24 -4.63
CA GLN A 49 17.79 -0.35 -3.37
C GLN A 49 16.71 -1.30 -2.86
N SER A 50 17.16 -2.35 -2.17
CA SER A 50 16.28 -3.30 -1.49
C SER A 50 16.27 -3.01 0.00
N VAL A 51 15.08 -2.84 0.59
CA VAL A 51 14.87 -2.57 2.01
C VAL A 51 13.97 -3.63 2.63
N ALA A 52 13.97 -3.72 3.95
CA ALA A 52 13.08 -4.65 4.65
C ALA A 52 11.61 -4.18 4.59
N GLY A 53 10.69 -5.13 4.60
CA GLY A 53 9.30 -4.85 4.96
C GLY A 53 9.19 -4.35 6.41
N LEU A 54 8.11 -3.67 6.75
CA LEU A 54 7.90 -2.98 8.04
C LEU A 54 8.94 -1.89 8.35
N GLY A 55 9.69 -1.44 7.35
CA GLY A 55 10.72 -0.40 7.50
C GLY A 55 10.24 0.98 7.12
N LEU A 56 11.13 1.98 7.25
CA LEU A 56 10.90 3.37 6.83
C LEU A 56 9.55 3.94 7.32
N LEU A 57 9.16 3.61 8.55
CA LEU A 57 7.90 4.05 9.18
C LEU A 57 7.76 5.58 9.13
N GLU A 58 6.58 6.04 8.75
CA GLU A 58 6.18 7.46 8.79
C GLU A 58 4.74 7.62 9.27
N THR A 59 4.41 8.79 9.81
CA THR A 59 3.03 9.19 10.10
C THR A 59 2.45 9.91 8.90
N LEU A 60 1.21 9.56 8.54
CA LEU A 60 0.47 10.17 7.45
C LEU A 60 -0.88 10.66 7.97
N ARG A 61 -1.31 11.86 7.57
CA ARG A 61 -2.64 12.38 7.85
C ARG A 61 -3.44 12.52 6.57
N VAL A 62 -4.62 11.90 6.54
CA VAL A 62 -5.56 11.96 5.42
C VAL A 62 -6.94 12.29 5.97
N ASP A 63 -7.56 13.34 5.48
CA ASP A 63 -8.90 13.80 5.87
C ASP A 63 -9.10 13.87 7.40
N GLY A 64 -8.09 14.38 8.11
CA GLY A 64 -8.09 14.54 9.57
C GLY A 64 -7.80 13.26 10.37
N ASN A 65 -7.74 12.12 9.73
CA ASN A 65 -7.37 10.84 10.35
C ASN A 65 -5.86 10.65 10.32
N GLU A 66 -5.33 10.12 11.42
CA GLU A 66 -3.92 9.75 11.52
C GLU A 66 -3.72 8.27 11.17
N TYR A 67 -2.73 8.02 10.33
CA TYR A 67 -2.29 6.71 9.90
C TYR A 67 -0.79 6.57 10.05
N GLU A 68 -0.31 5.36 10.03
CA GLU A 68 1.10 5.06 9.79
C GLU A 68 1.28 4.43 8.41
N ALA A 69 2.45 4.63 7.81
CA ALA A 69 2.82 4.02 6.56
C ALA A 69 4.24 3.49 6.62
N PHE A 70 4.45 2.29 6.13
CA PHE A 70 5.74 1.60 6.16
C PHE A 70 5.93 0.73 4.91
N THR A 71 7.19 0.42 4.58
CA THR A 71 7.52 -0.37 3.39
C THR A 71 6.90 -1.76 3.42
N THR A 72 6.30 -2.14 2.30
CA THR A 72 5.77 -3.48 2.04
C THR A 72 6.13 -3.89 0.61
N SER A 73 6.27 -5.19 0.38
CA SER A 73 6.67 -5.71 -0.92
C SER A 73 5.55 -5.61 -1.97
N GLY A 74 5.93 -5.60 -3.24
CA GLY A 74 5.02 -5.76 -4.39
C GLY A 74 4.37 -4.48 -4.92
N GLY A 75 4.39 -3.36 -4.19
CA GLY A 75 3.60 -2.17 -4.53
C GLY A 75 4.10 -1.35 -5.72
N LEU A 76 5.39 -1.43 -6.08
CA LEU A 76 5.97 -0.65 -7.19
C LEU A 76 5.96 -1.37 -8.55
N GLY A 77 5.83 -2.71 -8.56
CA GLY A 77 5.93 -3.48 -9.81
C GLY A 77 7.23 -3.14 -10.56
N THR A 78 7.12 -2.74 -11.81
CA THR A 78 8.27 -2.39 -12.67
C THR A 78 8.71 -0.92 -12.57
N MET A 79 8.13 -0.13 -11.65
CA MET A 79 8.42 1.30 -11.57
C MET A 79 9.88 1.60 -11.19
N THR A 80 10.52 0.77 -10.37
CA THR A 80 11.93 0.93 -10.03
C THR A 80 12.84 0.83 -11.26
N GLU A 81 12.56 -0.08 -12.18
CA GLU A 81 13.28 -0.18 -13.46
C GLU A 81 13.00 1.00 -14.37
N THR A 82 11.71 1.37 -14.48
CA THR A 82 11.25 2.46 -15.36
C THR A 82 11.82 3.82 -14.95
N TYR A 83 11.94 4.09 -13.65
CA TYR A 83 12.36 5.39 -13.11
C TYR A 83 13.80 5.45 -12.60
N LYS A 84 14.57 4.36 -12.70
CA LYS A 84 16.00 4.32 -12.39
C LYS A 84 16.73 5.46 -13.13
N GLY A 85 17.47 6.28 -12.37
CA GLY A 85 18.22 7.43 -12.90
C GLY A 85 17.36 8.59 -13.41
N LYS A 86 16.03 8.50 -13.31
CA LYS A 86 15.10 9.57 -13.73
C LYS A 86 14.48 10.33 -12.57
N VAL A 87 14.50 9.74 -11.38
CA VAL A 87 14.02 10.35 -10.12
C VAL A 87 15.04 10.09 -9.03
N LYS A 88 15.14 10.97 -8.04
CA LYS A 88 16.03 10.75 -6.89
C LYS A 88 15.43 9.72 -5.94
N ASN A 89 14.14 9.83 -5.65
CA ASN A 89 13.48 8.94 -4.70
C ASN A 89 12.15 8.42 -5.26
N LEU A 90 11.90 7.15 -5.05
CA LEU A 90 10.61 6.49 -5.32
C LEU A 90 10.40 5.41 -4.29
N ASP A 91 9.29 5.48 -3.56
CA ASP A 91 8.93 4.44 -2.62
C ASP A 91 7.41 4.18 -2.56
N TYR A 92 7.07 2.96 -2.19
CA TYR A 92 5.73 2.52 -1.86
C TYR A 92 5.66 2.10 -0.40
N LYS A 93 4.58 2.48 0.29
CA LYS A 93 4.30 2.03 1.65
C LYS A 93 2.84 1.65 1.80
N SER A 94 2.58 0.63 2.61
CA SER A 94 1.21 0.32 3.02
C SER A 94 0.78 1.20 4.16
N ILE A 95 -0.45 1.73 4.06
CA ILE A 95 -1.11 2.51 5.12
C ILE A 95 -1.76 1.54 6.11
N ARG A 96 -1.59 1.81 7.40
CA ARG A 96 -2.24 1.09 8.50
C ARG A 96 -2.65 2.09 9.60
N TYR A 97 -3.48 1.65 10.53
CA TYR A 97 -3.76 2.41 11.74
C TYR A 97 -2.54 2.44 12.67
N PRO A 98 -2.35 3.52 13.47
CA PRO A 98 -1.19 3.67 14.34
C PRO A 98 -0.96 2.49 15.28
N GLY A 99 0.29 2.05 15.40
CA GLY A 99 0.71 0.93 16.24
C GLY A 99 0.75 -0.44 15.55
N HIS A 100 0.21 -0.56 14.34
CA HIS A 100 0.22 -1.82 13.59
C HIS A 100 1.65 -2.29 13.26
N CYS A 101 2.51 -1.37 12.80
CA CYS A 101 3.90 -1.68 12.44
C CYS A 101 4.68 -2.23 13.63
N GLU A 102 4.56 -1.59 14.80
CA GLU A 102 5.22 -2.03 16.02
C GLU A 102 4.79 -3.46 16.41
N MET A 103 3.49 -3.73 16.42
CA MET A 103 2.97 -5.05 16.78
C MET A 103 3.38 -6.13 15.78
N MET A 104 3.39 -5.81 14.49
CA MET A 104 3.85 -6.75 13.47
C MET A 104 5.35 -7.00 13.56
N THR A 105 6.14 -5.98 13.86
CA THR A 105 7.59 -6.13 14.11
C THR A 105 7.85 -7.00 15.33
N PHE A 106 7.13 -6.76 16.44
CA PHE A 106 7.22 -7.61 17.61
C PHE A 106 6.93 -9.09 17.29
N LEU A 107 5.81 -9.34 16.58
CA LEU A 107 5.42 -10.71 16.22
C LEU A 107 6.44 -11.38 15.30
N LEU A 108 6.90 -10.68 14.26
CA LEU A 108 7.76 -11.26 13.24
C LEU A 108 9.22 -11.38 13.69
N ASP A 109 9.74 -10.39 14.40
CA ASP A 109 11.16 -10.30 14.71
C ASP A 109 11.47 -10.77 16.12
N GLU A 110 10.74 -10.31 17.14
CA GLU A 110 11.02 -10.70 18.53
C GLU A 110 10.49 -12.11 18.83
N LEU A 111 9.27 -12.44 18.38
CA LEU A 111 8.73 -13.80 18.52
C LEU A 111 9.21 -14.74 17.40
N LYS A 112 10.04 -14.25 16.48
CA LYS A 112 10.69 -15.03 15.40
C LYS A 112 9.71 -15.80 14.52
N MET A 113 8.58 -15.16 14.21
CA MET A 113 7.55 -15.78 13.40
C MET A 113 7.77 -15.62 11.88
N ARG A 114 8.82 -14.91 11.42
CA ARG A 114 9.12 -14.71 9.98
C ARG A 114 9.22 -16.03 9.21
N ASP A 115 9.88 -17.02 9.79
CA ASP A 115 10.10 -18.32 9.14
C ASP A 115 8.95 -19.31 9.36
N LYS A 116 7.91 -18.89 10.11
CA LYS A 116 6.75 -19.71 10.46
C LYS A 116 5.50 -19.27 9.71
N ARG A 117 5.60 -19.14 8.38
CA ARG A 117 4.52 -18.60 7.53
C ARG A 117 3.20 -19.35 7.69
N TRP A 118 3.24 -20.66 7.84
CA TRP A 118 2.06 -21.49 7.97
C TRP A 118 1.33 -21.23 9.29
N GLU A 119 2.06 -21.13 10.37
CA GLU A 119 1.52 -20.81 11.70
C GLU A 119 0.94 -19.40 11.75
N LEU A 120 1.63 -18.43 11.14
CA LEU A 120 1.13 -17.05 10.98
C LEU A 120 -0.18 -17.02 10.19
N MET A 121 -0.22 -17.73 9.07
CA MET A 121 -1.41 -17.78 8.21
C MET A 121 -2.60 -18.38 8.94
N LYS A 122 -2.39 -19.46 9.70
CA LYS A 122 -3.42 -20.08 10.52
C LYS A 122 -3.90 -19.13 11.61
N MET A 123 -2.97 -18.53 12.36
CA MET A 123 -3.27 -17.60 13.44
C MET A 123 -4.06 -16.38 12.90
N PHE A 124 -3.67 -15.79 11.79
CA PHE A 124 -4.36 -14.63 11.22
C PHE A 124 -5.77 -14.98 10.74
N LYS A 125 -5.96 -16.14 10.11
CA LYS A 125 -7.28 -16.61 9.69
C LYS A 125 -8.23 -16.84 10.86
N GLU A 126 -7.70 -17.26 12.01
CA GLU A 126 -8.48 -17.53 13.21
C GLU A 126 -8.71 -16.27 14.08
N ALA A 127 -7.70 -15.39 14.17
CA ALA A 127 -7.72 -14.26 15.09
C ALA A 127 -8.27 -12.97 14.49
N LEU A 128 -8.08 -12.74 13.20
CA LEU A 128 -8.51 -11.50 12.54
C LEU A 128 -9.94 -11.63 12.02
N PRO A 129 -10.83 -10.70 12.35
CA PRO A 129 -12.21 -10.77 11.89
C PRO A 129 -12.29 -10.52 10.36
N PRO A 130 -13.29 -11.10 9.69
CA PRO A 130 -13.65 -10.68 8.35
C PRO A 130 -14.20 -9.26 8.39
N CYS A 131 -14.03 -8.51 7.29
CA CYS A 131 -14.50 -7.14 7.19
C CYS A 131 -15.25 -6.93 5.87
N ASP A 132 -16.51 -6.52 5.97
CA ASP A 132 -17.33 -6.13 4.82
C ASP A 132 -17.41 -4.61 4.64
N GLN A 133 -17.20 -3.86 5.73
CA GLN A 133 -17.10 -2.40 5.73
C GLN A 133 -15.63 -1.99 5.75
N ASP A 134 -14.98 -2.20 4.62
CA ASP A 134 -13.62 -1.76 4.39
C ASP A 134 -13.59 -0.36 3.74
N LYS A 135 -12.41 0.24 3.73
CA LYS A 135 -12.09 1.40 2.90
C LYS A 135 -10.72 1.23 2.30
N VAL A 136 -10.52 1.84 1.13
CA VAL A 136 -9.19 1.92 0.51
C VAL A 136 -8.76 3.38 0.52
N VAL A 137 -7.65 3.65 1.19
CA VAL A 137 -7.01 4.97 1.23
C VAL A 137 -5.85 4.96 0.25
N VAL A 138 -5.85 5.93 -0.66
CA VAL A 138 -4.77 6.13 -1.65
C VAL A 138 -4.21 7.53 -1.46
N TYR A 139 -2.91 7.60 -1.25
CA TYR A 139 -2.14 8.83 -1.29
C TYR A 139 -0.99 8.64 -2.29
N ALA A 140 -0.85 9.57 -3.21
CA ALA A 140 0.30 9.63 -4.10
C ALA A 140 0.78 11.08 -4.21
N SER A 141 2.09 11.29 -4.25
CA SER A 141 2.65 12.61 -4.48
C SER A 141 3.85 12.57 -5.41
N VAL A 142 3.99 13.61 -6.20
CA VAL A 142 5.15 13.85 -7.06
C VAL A 142 5.70 15.24 -6.75
N THR A 143 6.94 15.28 -6.30
CA THR A 143 7.69 16.52 -6.08
C THR A 143 8.77 16.67 -7.13
N GLY A 144 8.92 17.86 -7.65
CA GLY A 144 9.96 18.16 -8.66
C GLY A 144 10.05 19.64 -8.96
N GLU A 145 10.96 19.99 -9.86
CA GLU A 145 11.17 21.36 -10.30
C GLU A 145 10.39 21.65 -11.59
N LYS A 146 9.66 22.75 -11.60
CA LYS A 146 8.96 23.28 -12.77
C LYS A 146 8.98 24.80 -12.74
N ASN A 147 9.48 25.41 -13.81
CA ASN A 147 9.62 26.89 -13.94
C ASN A 147 10.40 27.48 -12.77
N ASP A 148 11.57 26.92 -12.45
CA ASP A 148 12.51 27.36 -11.40
C ASP A 148 11.90 27.37 -9.99
N SER A 149 10.86 26.60 -9.78
CA SER A 149 10.23 26.44 -8.47
C SER A 149 9.97 24.96 -8.13
N ILE A 150 10.16 24.60 -6.86
CA ILE A 150 9.79 23.27 -6.36
C ILE A 150 8.27 23.21 -6.22
N GLN A 151 7.68 22.22 -6.84
CA GLN A 151 6.23 21.97 -6.79
C GLN A 151 5.96 20.55 -6.35
N THR A 152 4.92 20.38 -5.56
CA THR A 152 4.39 19.07 -5.19
C THR A 152 2.95 18.97 -5.71
N VAL A 153 2.67 17.88 -6.41
CA VAL A 153 1.31 17.51 -6.82
C VAL A 153 0.91 16.29 -6.01
N GLU A 154 -0.25 16.35 -5.40
CA GLU A 154 -0.78 15.27 -4.57
C GLU A 154 -2.10 14.74 -5.13
N PHE A 155 -2.29 13.45 -5.00
CA PHE A 155 -3.55 12.75 -5.21
C PHE A 155 -3.92 12.02 -3.92
N VAL A 156 -5.05 12.38 -3.34
CA VAL A 156 -5.58 11.76 -2.12
C VAL A 156 -7.00 11.32 -2.38
N LYS A 157 -7.29 10.05 -2.09
CA LYS A 157 -8.64 9.51 -2.30
C LYS A 157 -8.94 8.39 -1.31
N GLU A 158 -10.11 8.47 -0.68
CA GLU A 158 -10.72 7.35 0.04
C GLU A 158 -11.82 6.71 -0.82
N TYR A 159 -11.88 5.40 -0.82
CA TYR A 159 -12.90 4.61 -1.50
C TYR A 159 -13.61 3.73 -0.50
N GLU A 160 -14.92 3.69 -0.60
CA GLU A 160 -15.80 2.88 0.24
C GLU A 160 -16.45 1.72 -0.54
N PRO A 161 -17.07 0.75 0.13
CA PRO A 161 -17.86 -0.28 -0.53
C PRO A 161 -18.92 0.31 -1.45
N LYS A 162 -19.23 -0.37 -2.55
CA LYS A 162 -20.24 0.08 -3.51
C LYS A 162 -21.23 -1.01 -3.84
N ILE A 163 -22.45 -0.61 -4.14
CA ILE A 163 -23.45 -1.46 -4.77
C ILE A 163 -23.33 -1.26 -6.29
N ILE A 164 -23.02 -2.33 -7.01
CA ILE A 164 -22.87 -2.35 -8.46
C ILE A 164 -23.87 -3.37 -9.01
N ASN A 165 -24.83 -2.91 -9.81
CA ASN A 165 -25.92 -3.75 -10.36
C ASN A 165 -26.64 -4.57 -9.27
N GLY A 166 -26.94 -3.93 -8.13
CA GLY A 166 -27.64 -4.56 -7.00
C GLY A 166 -26.79 -5.47 -6.11
N THR A 167 -25.51 -5.69 -6.43
CA THR A 167 -24.60 -6.52 -5.65
C THR A 167 -23.61 -5.65 -4.86
N PRO A 168 -23.49 -5.86 -3.52
CA PRO A 168 -22.53 -5.14 -2.70
C PRO A 168 -21.10 -5.67 -2.94
N TYR A 169 -20.16 -4.74 -3.11
CA TYR A 169 -18.74 -5.05 -3.25
C TYR A 169 -17.92 -4.27 -2.21
N LYS A 170 -16.97 -4.93 -1.58
CA LYS A 170 -15.97 -4.32 -0.70
C LYS A 170 -15.15 -3.29 -1.48
N ALA A 171 -14.66 -2.26 -0.79
CA ALA A 171 -13.84 -1.22 -1.40
C ALA A 171 -12.62 -1.80 -2.13
N ILE A 172 -11.87 -2.70 -1.47
CA ILE A 172 -10.70 -3.34 -2.08
C ILE A 172 -11.07 -4.16 -3.33
N ALA A 173 -12.19 -4.85 -3.33
CA ALA A 173 -12.58 -5.71 -4.43
C ALA A 173 -12.90 -4.91 -5.70
N TRP A 174 -13.77 -3.90 -5.60
CA TRP A 174 -14.18 -3.14 -6.78
C TRP A 174 -13.08 -2.19 -7.27
N THR A 175 -12.26 -1.58 -6.37
CA THR A 175 -11.17 -0.70 -6.79
C THR A 175 -10.08 -1.45 -7.53
N THR A 176 -9.71 -2.65 -7.06
CA THR A 176 -8.74 -3.52 -7.74
C THR A 176 -9.27 -3.96 -9.10
N ALA A 177 -10.52 -4.43 -9.17
CA ALA A 177 -11.12 -4.85 -10.44
C ALA A 177 -11.29 -3.69 -11.43
N ALA A 178 -11.70 -2.50 -10.96
CA ALA A 178 -11.87 -1.32 -11.80
C ALA A 178 -10.54 -0.84 -12.39
N ALA A 179 -9.46 -0.85 -11.63
CA ALA A 179 -8.14 -0.48 -12.12
C ALA A 179 -7.67 -1.42 -13.24
N MET A 180 -7.81 -2.73 -13.05
CA MET A 180 -7.48 -3.73 -14.06
C MET A 180 -8.36 -3.58 -15.32
N PHE A 181 -9.67 -3.41 -15.14
CA PHE A 181 -10.61 -3.22 -16.26
C PHE A 181 -10.27 -1.98 -17.08
N ALA A 182 -9.92 -0.86 -16.43
CA ALA A 182 -9.54 0.37 -17.14
C ALA A 182 -8.31 0.15 -18.04
N VAL A 183 -7.30 -0.58 -17.57
CA VAL A 183 -6.12 -0.91 -18.38
C VAL A 183 -6.51 -1.80 -19.56
N VAL A 184 -7.30 -2.85 -19.35
CA VAL A 184 -7.79 -3.72 -20.41
C VAL A 184 -8.57 -2.92 -21.46
N GLN A 185 -9.45 -2.03 -21.04
CA GLN A 185 -10.21 -1.17 -21.93
C GLN A 185 -9.29 -0.28 -22.78
N LEU A 186 -8.31 0.39 -22.19
CA LEU A 186 -7.35 1.24 -22.90
C LEU A 186 -6.52 0.44 -23.93
N VAL A 187 -6.17 -0.81 -23.62
CA VAL A 187 -5.51 -1.71 -24.59
C VAL A 187 -6.45 -2.06 -25.74
N CYS A 188 -7.70 -2.44 -25.46
CA CYS A 188 -8.70 -2.78 -26.48
C CYS A 188 -9.02 -1.59 -27.39
N GLU A 189 -9.02 -0.38 -26.86
CA GLU A 189 -9.25 0.87 -27.59
C GLU A 189 -8.00 1.37 -28.34
N GLY A 190 -6.85 0.69 -28.18
CA GLY A 190 -5.58 1.04 -28.84
C GLY A 190 -4.87 2.27 -28.25
N HIS A 191 -5.26 2.74 -27.06
CA HIS A 191 -4.63 3.88 -26.40
C HIS A 191 -3.28 3.52 -25.75
N ILE A 192 -3.10 2.25 -25.37
CA ILE A 192 -1.83 1.70 -24.88
C ILE A 192 -1.53 0.38 -25.58
N LYS A 193 -0.21 0.07 -25.70
CA LYS A 193 0.30 -1.16 -26.36
C LYS A 193 0.95 -2.07 -25.35
#